data_c27dfab63ceea1c51b7fa996221a8313
#
_entry.id   c27dfab63ceea1c51b7fa996221a8313
#
_cell.length_a   1.000
_cell.length_b   1.000
_cell.length_c   1.000
_cell.angle_alpha   90.00
_cell.angle_beta   90.00
_cell.angle_gamma   90.00
#
_symmetry.space_group_name_H-M   'P 1'
#
loop_
_entity.id
_entity.type
_entity.pdbx_description
1 polymer ?
#
loop_
_entity_poly.entity_id
_entity_poly.type
_entity_poly.pdbx_seq_one_letter_code
_entity_poly.pdbx_strand_id
1 'polypeptide(L)'
;TISNFEVSWLGSPGKTQDWRIKTDFSGLTVAHNSPENEKVFFSGVENLSGSLEVAAKRGRVAFATQKGAVSIPGVFENPRLPLDSLTGAVSWQLSRASETDNEKVAITFDNVAVSNEDLSVSAQGSWQQNDTAAGHINLTGRIEHLQANRAWRYMPLAISENVRNWLQGGLVSGQAQNGTFELRGDLVKYPWVGPNKDKGHFIVSAELKDAAIDYVPSMKVLEDGNFERAALWPLLTDIQGRLTFEGASMTVLADSAKTNGATVTKTRADIPNLSAGDNTRLIINGNADAELQKFFDYVQASPVTEFVSGAFTGTKAKGQGHLDLYLDIPLLEASGTKVKGAISMQKADIAMGWPKPPLNDVEGTVHFSEKGATASNVHARPFGSGDASVSVHTTADGAIVISASGSTDVSHLTWFAQNPYFGPVAKRMSGMLPFVSTVVVKKNQGVTVSARSSLQGVAIDLPAPLKKTPTETWDTAFSFTPVTINRQPGYMIKVGSGSRFDVLLQLPTEGSKLAALGNIAVGHRAGLPARGIAVTIQAKELNLVDWQPFVRTMTDTASAQIPKKNAENNPLPVSGAARAGLSRVEVTADQLLLGSGPIHKTHSILEFDDANNVSIDLSSDEILGKLRY
;
A
#
# COMPACT_ATOMS: atom_id res chain seq x y z
N THR A 1 18.02 -38.00 -41.90
CA THR A 1 17.84 -39.21 -42.71
C THR A 1 16.61 -39.04 -43.59
N ILE A 2 16.70 -39.47 -44.85
CA ILE A 2 15.56 -39.56 -45.78
C ILE A 2 15.30 -41.04 -46.01
N SER A 3 14.04 -41.48 -45.99
CA SER A 3 13.59 -42.86 -46.16
C SER A 3 12.27 -42.90 -46.92
N ASN A 4 11.88 -44.07 -47.40
CA ASN A 4 10.64 -44.28 -48.16
C ASN A 4 10.47 -43.29 -49.33
N PHE A 5 11.59 -43.03 -50.04
CA PHE A 5 11.61 -42.07 -51.16
C PHE A 5 10.91 -42.67 -52.38
N GLU A 6 9.85 -42.04 -52.83
CA GLU A 6 9.07 -42.44 -54.01
C GLU A 6 8.93 -41.25 -54.96
N VAL A 7 9.17 -41.44 -56.21
CA VAL A 7 8.92 -40.44 -57.26
C VAL A 7 8.04 -41.05 -58.35
N SER A 8 6.98 -40.35 -58.65
CA SER A 8 6.10 -40.71 -59.77
C SER A 8 5.91 -39.48 -60.68
N TRP A 9 5.78 -39.76 -61.96
CA TRP A 9 5.52 -38.69 -62.97
C TRP A 9 4.59 -39.20 -64.07
N LEU A 10 3.84 -38.30 -64.66
CA LEU A 10 2.99 -38.52 -65.81
C LEU A 10 3.60 -37.76 -67.02
N GLY A 11 3.78 -38.43 -68.12
CA GLY A 11 4.38 -37.87 -69.33
C GLY A 11 5.71 -38.55 -69.75
N SER A 12 6.29 -38.11 -70.81
CA SER A 12 7.62 -38.59 -71.32
C SER A 12 8.75 -37.68 -70.81
N PRO A 13 9.98 -38.18 -70.71
CA PRO A 13 11.14 -37.35 -70.40
C PRO A 13 11.19 -36.06 -71.21
N GLY A 14 11.24 -34.91 -70.55
CA GLY A 14 11.23 -33.57 -71.18
C GLY A 14 9.86 -32.99 -71.52
N LYS A 15 8.75 -33.73 -71.30
CA LYS A 15 7.34 -33.31 -71.42
C LYS A 15 6.52 -33.83 -70.27
N THR A 16 7.02 -33.65 -69.04
CA THR A 16 6.34 -34.07 -67.85
C THR A 16 5.08 -33.22 -67.68
N GLN A 17 3.90 -33.87 -67.61
CA GLN A 17 2.61 -33.22 -67.40
C GLN A 17 2.31 -33.03 -65.92
N ASP A 18 2.73 -33.98 -65.09
CA ASP A 18 2.61 -33.93 -63.64
C ASP A 18 3.72 -34.78 -63.00
N TRP A 19 4.05 -34.48 -61.75
CA TRP A 19 5.01 -35.23 -60.95
C TRP A 19 4.62 -35.19 -59.49
N ARG A 20 5.06 -36.23 -58.74
CA ARG A 20 4.83 -36.37 -57.30
C ARG A 20 6.05 -37.00 -56.65
N ILE A 21 6.46 -36.41 -55.53
CA ILE A 21 7.52 -36.92 -54.65
C ILE A 21 6.87 -37.20 -53.31
N LYS A 22 7.11 -38.38 -52.75
CA LYS A 22 6.72 -38.75 -51.38
C LYS A 22 7.94 -39.27 -50.66
N THR A 23 8.15 -38.83 -49.42
CA THR A 23 9.29 -39.29 -48.62
C THR A 23 9.04 -39.08 -47.12
N ASP A 24 9.66 -39.89 -46.30
CA ASP A 24 9.77 -39.67 -44.88
C ASP A 24 11.14 -39.06 -44.58
N PHE A 25 11.17 -38.18 -43.58
CA PHE A 25 12.39 -37.53 -43.11
C PHE A 25 12.50 -37.59 -41.60
N SER A 26 13.74 -37.68 -41.09
CA SER A 26 14.05 -37.72 -39.68
C SER A 26 15.32 -36.93 -39.41
N GLY A 27 15.29 -36.06 -38.39
CA GLY A 27 16.42 -35.20 -38.02
C GLY A 27 16.76 -34.14 -39.07
N LEU A 28 15.77 -33.63 -39.81
CA LEU A 28 15.97 -32.57 -40.79
C LEU A 28 16.35 -31.25 -40.11
N THR A 29 17.49 -30.70 -40.48
CA THR A 29 17.92 -29.37 -40.05
C THR A 29 18.14 -28.52 -41.30
N VAL A 30 17.50 -27.38 -41.38
CA VAL A 30 17.66 -26.39 -42.45
C VAL A 30 18.08 -25.09 -41.78
N ALA A 31 19.31 -24.68 -42.05
CA ALA A 31 19.80 -23.38 -41.62
C ALA A 31 19.60 -22.37 -42.76
N HIS A 32 19.22 -21.17 -42.40
CA HIS A 32 19.09 -20.08 -43.37
C HIS A 32 20.35 -19.22 -43.37
N ASN A 33 20.95 -19.07 -44.55
CA ASN A 33 22.05 -18.13 -44.80
C ASN A 33 21.48 -16.93 -45.59
N SER A 34 20.73 -16.04 -44.94
CA SER A 34 20.32 -14.80 -45.58
C SER A 34 21.38 -13.71 -45.45
N PRO A 35 21.59 -12.90 -46.49
CA PRO A 35 22.28 -11.62 -46.39
C PRO A 35 21.51 -10.72 -45.38
N GLU A 36 22.21 -9.89 -44.62
CA GLU A 36 21.72 -9.08 -43.49
C GLU A 36 20.52 -8.14 -43.79
N ASN A 37 20.05 -8.06 -45.05
CA ASN A 37 19.04 -7.10 -45.50
C ASN A 37 17.70 -7.67 -46.00
N GLU A 38 17.47 -8.99 -45.95
CA GLU A 38 16.18 -9.56 -46.35
C GLU A 38 15.32 -9.91 -45.15
N LYS A 39 14.10 -9.31 -45.07
CA LYS A 39 13.07 -9.70 -44.12
C LYS A 39 12.54 -11.09 -44.45
N VAL A 40 13.13 -12.12 -43.91
CA VAL A 40 12.67 -13.50 -44.09
C VAL A 40 11.83 -13.92 -42.88
N PHE A 41 10.57 -14.27 -43.10
CA PHE A 41 9.65 -14.73 -42.08
C PHE A 41 9.99 -16.09 -41.47
N PHE A 42 10.74 -16.93 -42.20
CA PHE A 42 11.11 -18.27 -41.77
C PHE A 42 12.57 -18.52 -42.09
N SER A 43 13.39 -18.72 -41.09
CA SER A 43 14.83 -18.82 -41.31
C SER A 43 15.42 -20.20 -41.02
N GLY A 44 14.74 -21.07 -40.33
CA GLY A 44 15.29 -22.38 -40.07
C GLY A 44 14.44 -23.33 -39.26
N VAL A 45 14.81 -24.59 -39.36
CA VAL A 45 14.24 -25.67 -38.55
C VAL A 45 15.36 -26.59 -38.08
N GLU A 46 15.26 -27.13 -36.90
CA GLU A 46 16.23 -28.04 -36.30
C GLU A 46 15.56 -29.36 -35.92
N ASN A 47 16.14 -30.45 -36.31
CA ASN A 47 15.75 -31.81 -35.93
C ASN A 47 14.29 -32.17 -36.23
N LEU A 48 13.73 -31.65 -37.36
CA LEU A 48 12.37 -32.02 -37.74
C LEU A 48 12.27 -33.45 -38.25
N SER A 49 11.17 -34.12 -37.92
CA SER A 49 10.84 -35.47 -38.44
C SER A 49 9.39 -35.49 -38.91
N GLY A 50 9.10 -36.28 -39.90
CA GLY A 50 7.79 -36.34 -40.51
C GLY A 50 7.77 -36.96 -41.89
N SER A 51 6.71 -36.70 -42.66
CA SER A 51 6.58 -37.10 -44.04
C SER A 51 6.30 -35.90 -44.96
N LEU A 52 6.79 -35.94 -46.15
CA LEU A 52 6.63 -34.90 -47.17
C LEU A 52 6.04 -35.52 -48.44
N GLU A 53 5.00 -34.88 -48.94
CA GLU A 53 4.43 -35.16 -50.27
C GLU A 53 4.36 -33.87 -51.07
N VAL A 54 4.99 -33.83 -52.26
CA VAL A 54 5.04 -32.66 -53.13
C VAL A 54 4.67 -33.02 -54.54
N ALA A 55 3.88 -32.21 -55.18
CA ALA A 55 3.56 -32.24 -56.59
C ALA A 55 3.77 -30.82 -57.20
N ALA A 56 3.64 -30.66 -58.52
CA ALA A 56 3.99 -29.43 -59.22
C ALA A 56 3.35 -28.14 -58.62
N LYS A 57 2.11 -28.22 -58.13
CA LYS A 57 1.38 -27.04 -57.61
C LYS A 57 0.85 -27.23 -56.20
N ARG A 58 1.18 -28.28 -55.51
CA ARG A 58 0.70 -28.59 -54.18
C ARG A 58 1.69 -29.40 -53.38
N GLY A 59 1.65 -29.28 -52.09
CA GLY A 59 2.40 -30.15 -51.21
C GLY A 59 1.77 -30.27 -49.83
N ARG A 60 2.23 -31.25 -49.08
CA ARG A 60 1.84 -31.52 -47.70
C ARG A 60 3.05 -32.01 -46.91
N VAL A 61 3.26 -31.43 -45.76
CA VAL A 61 4.21 -31.95 -44.77
C VAL A 61 3.42 -32.34 -43.52
N ALA A 62 3.61 -33.56 -43.06
CA ALA A 62 3.08 -34.02 -41.77
C ALA A 62 4.22 -34.16 -40.77
N PHE A 63 4.07 -33.57 -39.62
CA PHE A 63 5.09 -33.48 -38.56
C PHE A 63 4.90 -34.60 -37.52
N ALA A 64 5.99 -35.21 -37.12
CA ALA A 64 6.10 -36.18 -36.04
C ALA A 64 7.43 -35.96 -35.30
N THR A 65 7.69 -34.72 -34.93
CA THR A 65 8.97 -34.27 -34.37
C THR A 65 8.97 -34.40 -32.84
N GLN A 66 10.10 -34.89 -32.33
CA GLN A 66 10.44 -34.89 -30.91
C GLN A 66 11.78 -34.17 -30.74
N LYS A 67 11.86 -33.21 -29.79
CA LYS A 67 13.07 -32.45 -29.48
C LYS A 67 13.68 -31.71 -30.68
N GLY A 68 13.03 -30.67 -31.14
CA GLY A 68 13.48 -29.83 -32.26
C GLY A 68 13.48 -28.34 -31.92
N ALA A 69 13.62 -27.50 -32.96
CA ALA A 69 13.37 -26.07 -32.84
C ALA A 69 12.89 -25.47 -34.17
N VAL A 70 12.16 -24.36 -34.08
CA VAL A 70 11.78 -23.53 -35.24
C VAL A 70 12.30 -22.11 -34.99
N SER A 71 12.88 -21.50 -36.00
CA SER A 71 13.33 -20.10 -35.94
C SER A 71 12.44 -19.21 -36.79
N ILE A 72 11.91 -18.13 -36.21
CA ILE A 72 10.99 -17.17 -36.83
C ILE A 72 11.51 -15.74 -36.58
N PRO A 73 12.53 -15.30 -37.32
CA PRO A 73 13.12 -13.97 -37.17
C PRO A 73 12.13 -12.85 -37.48
N GLY A 74 12.27 -11.73 -36.78
CA GLY A 74 11.43 -10.55 -36.99
C GLY A 74 10.02 -10.64 -36.38
N VAL A 75 9.65 -11.79 -35.78
CA VAL A 75 8.36 -11.95 -35.10
C VAL A 75 8.53 -11.89 -33.59
N PHE A 76 9.49 -12.60 -33.05
CA PHE A 76 9.75 -12.65 -31.59
C PHE A 76 11.15 -12.10 -31.28
N GLU A 77 11.32 -11.63 -30.04
CA GLU A 77 12.63 -11.15 -29.55
C GLU A 77 13.68 -12.26 -29.55
N ASN A 78 13.31 -13.46 -29.12
CA ASN A 78 14.11 -14.67 -29.35
C ASN A 78 13.50 -15.45 -30.49
N PRO A 79 14.12 -15.41 -31.70
CA PRO A 79 13.56 -16.06 -32.87
C PRO A 79 13.54 -17.58 -32.78
N ARG A 80 14.42 -18.20 -31.97
CA ARG A 80 14.53 -19.66 -31.84
C ARG A 80 13.57 -20.16 -30.77
N LEU A 81 12.56 -20.91 -31.22
CA LEU A 81 11.55 -21.54 -30.37
C LEU A 81 11.87 -23.02 -30.19
N PRO A 82 12.30 -23.51 -29.03
CA PRO A 82 12.53 -24.92 -28.77
C PRO A 82 11.20 -25.68 -28.77
N LEU A 83 11.22 -26.92 -29.25
CA LEU A 83 10.08 -27.81 -29.35
C LEU A 83 10.39 -29.13 -28.62
N ASP A 84 9.53 -29.52 -27.69
CA ASP A 84 9.51 -30.89 -27.16
C ASP A 84 8.75 -31.81 -28.11
N SER A 85 7.64 -31.31 -28.69
CA SER A 85 6.93 -32.01 -29.75
C SER A 85 6.33 -31.05 -30.78
N LEU A 86 6.26 -31.50 -32.01
CA LEU A 86 5.51 -30.88 -33.11
C LEU A 86 4.78 -31.99 -33.87
N THR A 87 3.46 -31.89 -33.95
CA THR A 87 2.61 -32.85 -34.69
C THR A 87 1.57 -32.10 -35.53
N GLY A 88 0.89 -32.80 -36.41
CA GLY A 88 -0.09 -32.21 -37.35
C GLY A 88 0.44 -32.13 -38.75
N ALA A 89 -0.20 -31.36 -39.63
CA ALA A 89 0.25 -31.20 -41.00
C ALA A 89 0.01 -29.77 -41.55
N VAL A 90 0.83 -29.39 -42.49
CA VAL A 90 0.69 -28.18 -43.29
C VAL A 90 0.64 -28.56 -44.77
N SER A 91 -0.38 -28.09 -45.47
CA SER A 91 -0.55 -28.26 -46.89
C SER A 91 -0.47 -26.90 -47.58
N TRP A 92 0.07 -26.87 -48.78
CA TRP A 92 0.07 -25.67 -49.62
C TRP A 92 -0.40 -25.95 -51.02
N GLN A 93 -0.96 -24.92 -51.65
CA GLN A 93 -1.41 -24.94 -53.03
C GLN A 93 -1.00 -23.64 -53.70
N LEU A 94 -0.41 -23.77 -54.91
CA LEU A 94 -0.11 -22.67 -55.81
C LEU A 94 -1.23 -22.53 -56.82
N SER A 95 -1.74 -21.32 -56.96
CA SER A 95 -2.79 -21.00 -57.93
C SER A 95 -2.43 -19.72 -58.70
N ARG A 96 -2.87 -19.63 -59.94
CA ARG A 96 -2.68 -18.45 -60.80
C ARG A 96 -4.05 -18.11 -61.43
N ALA A 97 -4.48 -16.87 -61.33
CA ALA A 97 -5.77 -16.45 -61.85
C ALA A 97 -5.76 -16.28 -63.38
N SER A 98 -4.61 -15.85 -63.94
CA SER A 98 -4.35 -15.79 -65.39
C SER A 98 -2.89 -16.12 -65.68
N GLU A 99 -2.53 -16.39 -66.97
CA GLU A 99 -1.16 -16.68 -67.35
C GLU A 99 -0.16 -15.51 -67.09
N THR A 100 -0.70 -14.30 -67.00
CA THR A 100 0.08 -13.08 -66.72
C THR A 100 0.19 -12.73 -65.24
N ASP A 101 -0.62 -13.37 -64.39
CA ASP A 101 -0.59 -13.10 -62.95
C ASP A 101 0.52 -13.87 -62.24
N ASN A 102 1.01 -13.34 -61.14
CA ASN A 102 1.90 -14.07 -60.24
C ASN A 102 1.16 -15.22 -59.55
N GLU A 103 1.86 -16.33 -59.34
CA GLU A 103 1.30 -17.42 -58.52
C GLU A 103 1.04 -16.97 -57.08
N LYS A 104 -0.16 -17.25 -56.59
CA LYS A 104 -0.55 -17.02 -55.21
C LYS A 104 -0.51 -18.32 -54.42
N VAL A 105 -0.03 -18.22 -53.18
CA VAL A 105 0.09 -19.36 -52.25
C VAL A 105 -1.11 -19.38 -51.31
N ALA A 106 -1.72 -20.55 -51.16
CA ALA A 106 -2.67 -20.86 -50.10
C ALA A 106 -2.08 -21.95 -49.19
N ILE A 107 -2.12 -21.75 -47.89
CA ILE A 107 -1.59 -22.67 -46.86
C ILE A 107 -2.77 -23.11 -45.98
N THR A 108 -2.85 -24.39 -45.69
CA THR A 108 -3.80 -24.97 -44.75
C THR A 108 -3.03 -25.63 -43.60
N PHE A 109 -3.40 -25.26 -42.39
CA PHE A 109 -2.91 -25.83 -41.16
C PHE A 109 -3.90 -26.88 -40.66
N ASP A 110 -3.46 -28.11 -40.52
CA ASP A 110 -4.29 -29.27 -40.21
C ASP A 110 -3.87 -29.82 -38.83
N ASN A 111 -4.55 -29.30 -37.82
CA ASN A 111 -4.35 -29.64 -36.42
C ASN A 111 -2.85 -29.65 -35.98
N VAL A 112 -2.15 -28.55 -36.31
CA VAL A 112 -0.75 -28.39 -35.93
C VAL A 112 -0.66 -28.14 -34.43
N ALA A 113 -0.03 -29.05 -33.70
CA ALA A 113 0.17 -28.96 -32.26
C ALA A 113 1.65 -28.84 -31.90
N VAL A 114 1.96 -27.90 -31.04
CA VAL A 114 3.30 -27.58 -30.55
C VAL A 114 3.32 -27.66 -29.03
N SER A 115 4.31 -28.32 -28.48
CA SER A 115 4.56 -28.27 -27.03
C SER A 115 6.04 -28.06 -26.74
N ASN A 116 6.30 -27.35 -25.66
CA ASN A 116 7.62 -27.22 -25.04
C ASN A 116 7.44 -26.99 -23.52
N GLU A 117 8.55 -26.69 -22.83
CA GLU A 117 8.57 -26.40 -21.38
C GLU A 117 7.61 -25.26 -20.97
N ASP A 118 7.45 -24.26 -21.83
CA ASP A 118 6.69 -23.04 -21.54
C ASP A 118 5.19 -23.16 -21.90
N LEU A 119 4.87 -23.88 -22.99
CA LEU A 119 3.51 -23.92 -23.55
C LEU A 119 3.15 -25.23 -24.25
N SER A 120 1.84 -25.46 -24.40
CA SER A 120 1.24 -26.43 -25.31
C SER A 120 0.06 -25.79 -26.02
N VAL A 121 0.13 -25.73 -27.36
CA VAL A 121 -0.83 -25.04 -28.24
C VAL A 121 -1.13 -25.89 -29.45
N SER A 122 -2.38 -25.94 -29.88
CA SER A 122 -2.79 -26.51 -31.17
C SER A 122 -3.56 -25.51 -32.01
N ALA A 123 -3.39 -25.59 -33.33
CA ALA A 123 -4.00 -24.66 -34.27
C ALA A 123 -4.45 -25.37 -35.56
N GLN A 124 -5.53 -24.90 -36.13
CA GLN A 124 -6.04 -25.28 -37.45
C GLN A 124 -6.59 -24.06 -38.20
N GLY A 125 -6.54 -24.13 -39.52
CA GLY A 125 -7.05 -23.02 -40.35
C GLY A 125 -6.32 -22.86 -41.65
N SER A 126 -6.32 -21.63 -42.18
CA SER A 126 -5.70 -21.32 -43.48
C SER A 126 -5.08 -19.93 -43.50
N TRP A 127 -4.10 -19.78 -44.39
CA TRP A 127 -3.54 -18.50 -44.80
C TRP A 127 -3.55 -18.44 -46.32
N GLN A 128 -3.90 -17.28 -46.88
CA GLN A 128 -3.94 -17.07 -48.33
C GLN A 128 -3.18 -15.79 -48.66
N GLN A 129 -2.26 -15.89 -49.60
CA GLN A 129 -1.61 -14.72 -50.16
C GLN A 129 -2.63 -13.88 -50.92
N ASN A 130 -2.73 -12.60 -50.59
CA ASN A 130 -3.47 -11.61 -51.36
C ASN A 130 -2.51 -10.74 -52.18
N ASP A 131 -2.88 -9.54 -52.57
CA ASP A 131 -2.02 -8.62 -53.30
C ASP A 131 -0.89 -8.04 -52.42
N THR A 132 -0.85 -8.39 -51.17
CA THR A 132 0.21 -8.05 -50.20
C THR A 132 0.96 -9.31 -49.76
N ALA A 133 2.21 -9.16 -49.37
CA ALA A 133 3.01 -10.28 -48.86
C ALA A 133 2.49 -10.84 -47.51
N ALA A 134 1.77 -10.03 -46.74
CA ALA A 134 1.26 -10.45 -45.43
C ALA A 134 0.06 -11.41 -45.53
N GLY A 135 -0.81 -11.27 -46.56
CA GLY A 135 -1.92 -12.17 -46.83
C GLY A 135 -3.11 -12.04 -45.87
N HIS A 136 -4.07 -12.96 -46.04
CA HIS A 136 -5.25 -13.12 -45.23
C HIS A 136 -5.18 -14.42 -44.43
N ILE A 137 -5.41 -14.35 -43.12
CA ILE A 137 -5.37 -15.50 -42.20
C ILE A 137 -6.77 -15.83 -41.68
N ASN A 138 -7.02 -17.12 -41.46
CA ASN A 138 -8.17 -17.63 -40.72
C ASN A 138 -7.69 -18.82 -39.89
N LEU A 139 -7.32 -18.56 -38.64
CA LEU A 139 -6.72 -19.52 -37.73
C LEU A 139 -7.50 -19.59 -36.42
N THR A 140 -7.80 -20.81 -35.99
CA THR A 140 -8.38 -21.09 -34.66
C THR A 140 -7.53 -22.11 -33.93
N GLY A 141 -7.52 -22.06 -32.60
CA GLY A 141 -6.75 -23.04 -31.86
C GLY A 141 -7.07 -23.07 -30.37
N ARG A 142 -6.31 -23.93 -29.68
CA ARG A 142 -6.42 -24.14 -28.25
C ARG A 142 -5.09 -23.94 -27.56
N ILE A 143 -5.14 -23.46 -26.35
CA ILE A 143 -4.01 -23.34 -25.43
C ILE A 143 -4.28 -24.30 -24.28
N GLU A 144 -3.57 -25.43 -24.26
CA GLU A 144 -3.71 -26.42 -23.19
C GLU A 144 -3.08 -25.86 -21.90
N HIS A 145 -1.87 -25.32 -22.02
CA HIS A 145 -1.21 -24.55 -20.95
C HIS A 145 -0.20 -23.55 -21.53
N LEU A 146 0.02 -22.48 -20.75
CA LEU A 146 1.09 -21.50 -20.96
C LEU A 146 1.58 -21.02 -19.59
N GLN A 147 2.89 -21.13 -19.33
CA GLN A 147 3.51 -20.56 -18.14
C GLN A 147 3.45 -19.03 -18.20
N ALA A 148 2.79 -18.40 -17.20
CA ALA A 148 2.56 -16.96 -17.23
C ALA A 148 3.87 -16.15 -17.29
N ASN A 149 4.87 -16.52 -16.48
CA ASN A 149 6.18 -15.86 -16.43
C ASN A 149 7.04 -16.09 -17.69
N ARG A 150 6.57 -16.88 -18.63
CA ARG A 150 7.22 -17.14 -19.94
C ARG A 150 6.44 -16.54 -21.11
N ALA A 151 5.21 -16.06 -20.88
CA ALA A 151 4.33 -15.54 -21.93
C ALA A 151 4.97 -14.42 -22.76
N TRP A 152 5.81 -13.57 -22.16
CA TRP A 152 6.51 -12.47 -22.83
C TRP A 152 7.39 -12.94 -24.00
N ARG A 153 7.93 -14.18 -23.96
CA ARG A 153 8.77 -14.75 -25.01
C ARG A 153 8.01 -14.96 -26.32
N TYR A 154 6.69 -15.10 -26.23
CA TYR A 154 5.78 -15.38 -27.35
C TYR A 154 5.03 -14.12 -27.79
N MET A 155 5.37 -12.94 -27.24
CA MET A 155 4.77 -11.68 -27.66
C MET A 155 5.46 -11.16 -28.93
N PRO A 156 4.66 -10.86 -30.00
CA PRO A 156 5.22 -10.31 -31.23
C PRO A 156 5.93 -8.98 -31.00
N LEU A 157 7.00 -8.72 -31.75
CA LEU A 157 7.70 -7.42 -31.79
C LEU A 157 6.79 -6.25 -32.22
N ALA A 158 5.64 -6.54 -32.82
CA ALA A 158 4.60 -5.54 -33.12
C ALA A 158 3.97 -4.91 -31.86
N ILE A 159 4.06 -5.59 -30.70
CA ILE A 159 3.64 -5.05 -29.39
C ILE A 159 4.74 -4.10 -28.88
N SER A 160 4.33 -2.96 -28.30
CA SER A 160 5.30 -1.97 -27.82
C SER A 160 6.27 -2.58 -26.79
N GLU A 161 7.50 -2.11 -26.80
CA GLU A 161 8.56 -2.56 -25.90
C GLU A 161 8.14 -2.38 -24.42
N ASN A 162 7.49 -1.27 -24.08
CA ASN A 162 7.02 -1.00 -22.73
C ASN A 162 6.04 -2.08 -22.23
N VAL A 163 5.14 -2.57 -23.08
CA VAL A 163 4.22 -3.65 -22.73
C VAL A 163 4.97 -4.98 -22.58
N ARG A 164 5.92 -5.29 -23.47
CA ARG A 164 6.72 -6.52 -23.33
C ARG A 164 7.55 -6.51 -22.04
N ASN A 165 8.19 -5.39 -21.71
CA ASN A 165 8.95 -5.20 -20.48
C ASN A 165 8.05 -5.32 -19.25
N TRP A 166 6.83 -4.74 -19.31
CA TRP A 166 5.86 -4.90 -18.24
C TRP A 166 5.43 -6.35 -18.07
N LEU A 167 5.13 -7.08 -19.15
CA LEU A 167 4.79 -8.51 -19.09
C LEU A 167 5.92 -9.35 -18.50
N GLN A 168 7.16 -9.07 -18.87
CA GLN A 168 8.34 -9.76 -18.35
C GLN A 168 8.54 -9.53 -16.85
N GLY A 169 8.39 -8.31 -16.39
CA GLY A 169 8.53 -7.94 -14.99
C GLY A 169 7.28 -8.25 -14.16
N GLY A 170 6.09 -8.07 -14.75
CA GLY A 170 4.80 -8.15 -14.06
C GLY A 170 4.25 -9.55 -13.87
N LEU A 171 4.45 -10.46 -14.83
CA LEU A 171 3.98 -11.85 -14.71
C LEU A 171 4.99 -12.68 -13.92
N VAL A 172 4.70 -12.91 -12.63
CA VAL A 172 5.65 -13.55 -11.69
C VAL A 172 5.61 -15.06 -11.77
N SER A 173 4.41 -15.64 -11.79
CA SER A 173 4.18 -17.10 -11.82
C SER A 173 2.73 -17.41 -12.23
N GLY A 174 2.40 -18.69 -12.30
CA GLY A 174 1.08 -19.21 -12.62
C GLY A 174 0.96 -19.73 -14.05
N GLN A 175 -0.23 -20.19 -14.39
CA GLN A 175 -0.52 -20.81 -15.68
C GLN A 175 -1.80 -20.24 -16.29
N ALA A 176 -1.79 -20.09 -17.62
CA ALA A 176 -2.98 -19.99 -18.43
C ALA A 176 -3.31 -21.39 -18.99
N GLN A 177 -4.55 -21.84 -18.85
CA GLN A 177 -5.00 -23.17 -19.28
C GLN A 177 -6.40 -23.09 -19.91
N ASN A 178 -6.82 -24.18 -20.57
CA ASN A 178 -8.16 -24.32 -21.18
C ASN A 178 -8.48 -23.13 -22.12
N GLY A 179 -7.46 -22.59 -22.78
CA GLY A 179 -7.59 -21.42 -23.60
C GLY A 179 -8.03 -21.75 -25.04
N THR A 180 -8.56 -20.72 -25.69
CA THR A 180 -8.90 -20.72 -27.11
C THR A 180 -8.39 -19.44 -27.74
N PHE A 181 -8.07 -19.50 -29.03
CA PHE A 181 -7.78 -18.30 -29.80
C PHE A 181 -8.39 -18.36 -31.21
N GLU A 182 -8.70 -17.19 -31.74
CA GLU A 182 -9.11 -16.97 -33.11
C GLU A 182 -8.34 -15.78 -33.67
N LEU A 183 -7.78 -15.95 -34.86
CA LEU A 183 -7.09 -14.92 -35.63
C LEU A 183 -7.62 -14.95 -37.05
N ARG A 184 -8.41 -13.95 -37.45
CA ARG A 184 -9.01 -13.88 -38.78
C ARG A 184 -8.92 -12.48 -39.35
N GLY A 185 -8.43 -12.34 -40.59
CA GLY A 185 -8.41 -11.05 -41.28
C GLY A 185 -7.16 -10.81 -42.12
N ASP A 186 -7.10 -9.59 -42.66
CA ASP A 186 -5.97 -9.10 -43.47
C ASP A 186 -4.81 -8.70 -42.54
N LEU A 187 -3.71 -9.44 -42.60
CA LEU A 187 -2.56 -9.25 -41.70
C LEU A 187 -1.83 -7.91 -41.90
N VAL A 188 -1.98 -7.25 -43.06
CA VAL A 188 -1.46 -5.88 -43.27
C VAL A 188 -2.14 -4.88 -42.34
N LYS A 189 -3.38 -5.16 -41.95
CA LYS A 189 -4.20 -4.28 -41.13
C LYS A 189 -4.18 -4.65 -39.64
N TYR A 190 -3.45 -5.71 -39.25
CA TYR A 190 -3.28 -6.10 -37.85
C TYR A 190 -2.60 -4.96 -37.04
N PRO A 191 -3.01 -4.69 -35.82
CA PRO A 191 -3.92 -5.46 -34.96
C PRO A 191 -5.42 -5.15 -35.08
N TRP A 192 -5.91 -4.62 -36.18
CA TRP A 192 -7.31 -4.31 -36.50
C TRP A 192 -7.99 -3.41 -35.48
N VAL A 193 -7.35 -2.26 -35.22
CA VAL A 193 -7.86 -1.24 -34.29
C VAL A 193 -8.21 0.05 -35.02
N GLY A 194 -8.99 0.90 -34.38
CA GLY A 194 -9.41 2.18 -34.96
C GLY A 194 -10.14 2.03 -36.30
N PRO A 195 -9.63 2.64 -37.41
CA PRO A 195 -10.26 2.55 -38.73
C PRO A 195 -10.24 1.14 -39.33
N ASN A 196 -9.42 0.25 -38.81
CA ASN A 196 -9.24 -1.11 -39.31
C ASN A 196 -10.02 -2.17 -38.51
N LYS A 197 -10.80 -1.79 -37.50
CA LYS A 197 -11.50 -2.73 -36.58
C LYS A 197 -12.37 -3.78 -37.30
N ASP A 198 -12.94 -3.43 -38.46
CA ASP A 198 -13.81 -4.31 -39.25
C ASP A 198 -13.03 -5.17 -40.28
N LYS A 199 -11.70 -5.09 -40.31
CA LYS A 199 -10.82 -5.79 -41.26
C LYS A 199 -10.29 -7.13 -40.74
N GLY A 200 -10.56 -7.44 -39.49
CA GLY A 200 -10.19 -8.70 -38.88
C GLY A 200 -10.72 -8.85 -37.46
N HIS A 201 -10.50 -10.03 -36.92
CA HIS A 201 -10.89 -10.39 -35.56
C HIS A 201 -9.74 -11.16 -34.90
N PHE A 202 -9.35 -10.71 -33.71
CA PHE A 202 -8.36 -11.38 -32.89
C PHE A 202 -8.90 -11.50 -31.48
N ILE A 203 -9.00 -12.72 -30.99
CA ILE A 203 -9.37 -13.01 -29.60
C ILE A 203 -8.52 -14.17 -29.08
N VAL A 204 -8.03 -14.03 -27.86
CA VAL A 204 -7.41 -15.10 -27.07
C VAL A 204 -8.08 -15.06 -25.69
N SER A 205 -8.58 -16.19 -25.23
CA SER A 205 -9.14 -16.31 -23.88
C SER A 205 -8.61 -17.55 -23.21
N ALA A 206 -8.19 -17.43 -21.95
CA ALA A 206 -7.70 -18.56 -21.16
C ALA A 206 -8.07 -18.40 -19.69
N GLU A 207 -8.18 -19.52 -18.99
CA GLU A 207 -8.33 -19.56 -17.55
C GLU A 207 -6.97 -19.33 -16.89
N LEU A 208 -6.92 -18.47 -15.89
CA LEU A 208 -5.74 -18.24 -15.05
C LEU A 208 -5.82 -19.13 -13.82
N LYS A 209 -4.74 -19.81 -13.52
CA LYS A 209 -4.59 -20.67 -12.34
C LYS A 209 -3.32 -20.32 -11.58
N ASP A 210 -3.49 -20.06 -10.28
CA ASP A 210 -2.41 -19.75 -9.33
C ASP A 210 -1.45 -18.66 -9.86
N ALA A 211 -2.00 -17.68 -10.60
CA ALA A 211 -1.19 -16.63 -11.17
C ALA A 211 -0.76 -15.61 -10.12
N ALA A 212 0.45 -15.06 -10.29
CA ALA A 212 0.97 -13.98 -9.46
C ALA A 212 1.45 -12.83 -10.35
N ILE A 213 1.06 -11.61 -9.97
CA ILE A 213 1.33 -10.40 -10.74
C ILE A 213 1.94 -9.32 -9.85
N ASP A 214 3.02 -8.73 -10.33
CA ASP A 214 3.50 -7.42 -9.92
C ASP A 214 2.92 -6.38 -10.88
N TYR A 215 1.92 -5.64 -10.44
CA TYR A 215 1.21 -4.71 -11.34
C TYR A 215 1.96 -3.40 -11.59
N VAL A 216 3.02 -3.11 -10.80
CA VAL A 216 3.96 -2.00 -11.02
C VAL A 216 5.39 -2.54 -10.92
N PRO A 217 5.80 -3.38 -11.89
CA PRO A 217 7.12 -4.00 -11.84
C PRO A 217 8.21 -2.95 -11.93
N SER A 218 9.14 -2.97 -11.00
CA SER A 218 10.39 -2.25 -11.08
C SER A 218 11.56 -3.24 -11.09
N MET A 219 12.52 -3.00 -11.97
CA MET A 219 13.72 -3.82 -12.10
C MET A 219 14.92 -2.99 -11.67
N LYS A 220 15.68 -3.49 -10.72
CA LYS A 220 16.96 -2.91 -10.31
C LYS A 220 18.08 -3.64 -11.04
N VAL A 221 18.94 -2.89 -11.74
CA VAL A 221 20.15 -3.44 -12.34
C VAL A 221 21.16 -3.67 -11.22
N LEU A 222 21.65 -4.89 -11.10
CA LEU A 222 22.71 -5.28 -10.19
C LEU A 222 24.10 -4.94 -10.77
N GLU A 223 25.14 -4.91 -9.94
CA GLU A 223 26.51 -4.61 -10.35
C GLU A 223 27.07 -5.59 -11.39
N ASP A 224 26.58 -6.82 -11.42
CA ASP A 224 26.90 -7.88 -12.39
C ASP A 224 26.13 -7.79 -13.71
N GLY A 225 25.27 -6.76 -13.88
CA GLY A 225 24.41 -6.56 -15.04
C GLY A 225 23.13 -7.38 -15.02
N ASN A 226 22.90 -8.20 -14.02
CA ASN A 226 21.64 -8.91 -13.81
C ASN A 226 20.55 -7.96 -13.31
N PHE A 227 19.29 -8.38 -13.48
CA PHE A 227 18.13 -7.64 -13.02
C PHE A 227 17.56 -8.32 -11.77
N GLU A 228 17.36 -7.52 -10.71
CA GLU A 228 16.63 -7.94 -9.52
C GLU A 228 15.31 -7.20 -9.45
N ARG A 229 14.24 -7.92 -9.11
CA ARG A 229 12.93 -7.32 -8.91
C ARG A 229 12.94 -6.51 -7.61
N ALA A 230 12.71 -5.22 -7.69
CA ALA A 230 12.44 -4.35 -6.56
C ALA A 230 10.91 -4.22 -6.44
N ALA A 231 10.26 -5.10 -5.68
CA ALA A 231 8.82 -5.03 -5.45
C ALA A 231 8.51 -3.78 -4.59
N LEU A 232 8.07 -2.70 -5.23
CA LEU A 232 7.64 -1.48 -4.55
C LEU A 232 6.22 -1.62 -3.97
N TRP A 233 5.42 -2.51 -4.55
CA TRP A 233 4.06 -2.80 -4.14
C TRP A 233 3.90 -4.28 -3.76
N PRO A 234 3.02 -4.62 -2.79
CA PRO A 234 2.70 -6.01 -2.49
C PRO A 234 2.16 -6.73 -3.73
N LEU A 235 2.65 -7.94 -3.98
CA LEU A 235 2.20 -8.75 -5.10
C LEU A 235 0.72 -9.14 -4.97
N LEU A 236 0.06 -9.31 -6.11
CA LEU A 236 -1.21 -10.02 -6.21
C LEU A 236 -0.91 -11.47 -6.54
N THR A 237 -1.28 -12.40 -5.67
CA THR A 237 -0.99 -13.84 -5.76
C THR A 237 -2.25 -14.69 -5.76
N ASP A 238 -2.11 -15.98 -6.03
CA ASP A 238 -3.21 -16.95 -6.03
C ASP A 238 -4.38 -16.53 -6.92
N ILE A 239 -4.09 -15.84 -8.02
CA ILE A 239 -5.11 -15.33 -8.94
C ILE A 239 -5.77 -16.51 -9.64
N GLN A 240 -7.09 -16.62 -9.47
CA GLN A 240 -7.97 -17.49 -10.22
C GLN A 240 -8.91 -16.62 -11.05
N GLY A 241 -9.08 -16.92 -12.32
CA GLY A 241 -9.93 -16.09 -13.16
C GLY A 241 -9.77 -16.35 -14.64
N ARG A 242 -10.08 -15.35 -15.47
CA ARG A 242 -10.00 -15.41 -16.93
C ARG A 242 -9.24 -14.23 -17.50
N LEU A 243 -8.31 -14.52 -18.39
CA LEU A 243 -7.62 -13.56 -19.23
C LEU A 243 -8.25 -13.56 -20.62
N THR A 244 -8.51 -12.38 -21.18
CA THR A 244 -8.96 -12.22 -22.57
C THR A 244 -8.17 -11.11 -23.23
N PHE A 245 -7.58 -11.41 -24.39
CA PHE A 245 -7.12 -10.41 -25.35
C PHE A 245 -8.15 -10.31 -26.47
N GLU A 246 -8.57 -9.11 -26.82
CA GLU A 246 -9.50 -8.86 -27.94
C GLU A 246 -9.04 -7.63 -28.72
N GLY A 247 -8.64 -7.83 -29.98
CA GLY A 247 -7.98 -6.79 -30.77
C GLY A 247 -6.73 -6.28 -30.05
N ALA A 248 -6.72 -5.00 -29.69
CA ALA A 248 -5.64 -4.40 -28.92
C ALA A 248 -5.94 -4.26 -27.42
N SER A 249 -7.01 -4.81 -26.93
CA SER A 249 -7.35 -4.75 -25.50
C SER A 249 -6.96 -6.04 -24.77
N MET A 250 -6.71 -5.90 -23.47
CA MET A 250 -6.51 -7.00 -22.54
C MET A 250 -7.47 -6.82 -21.37
N THR A 251 -8.18 -7.87 -20.99
CA THR A 251 -9.02 -7.91 -19.80
C THR A 251 -8.67 -9.13 -18.95
N VAL A 252 -8.47 -8.91 -17.65
CA VAL A 252 -8.41 -9.97 -16.65
C VAL A 252 -9.62 -9.83 -15.74
N LEU A 253 -10.42 -10.89 -15.63
CA LEU A 253 -11.49 -11.04 -14.65
C LEU A 253 -10.99 -12.01 -13.59
N ALA A 254 -10.59 -11.51 -12.43
CA ALA A 254 -10.15 -12.33 -11.31
C ALA A 254 -11.35 -12.62 -10.39
N ASP A 255 -11.69 -13.90 -10.27
CA ASP A 255 -12.72 -14.38 -9.34
C ASP A 255 -12.22 -14.26 -7.91
N SER A 256 -10.95 -14.60 -7.70
CA SER A 256 -10.26 -14.45 -6.42
C SER A 256 -8.76 -14.20 -6.62
N ALA A 257 -8.18 -13.48 -5.68
CA ALA A 257 -6.75 -13.28 -5.55
C ALA A 257 -6.38 -12.94 -4.10
N LYS A 258 -5.09 -12.88 -3.78
CA LYS A 258 -4.60 -12.46 -2.46
C LYS A 258 -3.53 -11.38 -2.59
N THR A 259 -3.54 -10.43 -1.67
CA THR A 259 -2.46 -9.45 -1.54
C THR A 259 -2.25 -9.12 -0.06
N ASN A 260 -1.02 -9.28 0.43
CA ASN A 260 -0.64 -9.00 1.81
C ASN A 260 -1.60 -9.62 2.87
N GLY A 261 -2.17 -10.80 2.57
CA GLY A 261 -3.12 -11.51 3.42
C GLY A 261 -4.58 -11.03 3.33
N ALA A 262 -4.89 -10.04 2.48
CA ALA A 262 -6.26 -9.69 2.12
C ALA A 262 -6.73 -10.57 0.96
N THR A 263 -8.01 -10.94 0.97
CA THR A 263 -8.67 -11.62 -0.15
C THR A 263 -9.30 -10.58 -1.05
N VAL A 264 -8.89 -10.60 -2.32
CA VAL A 264 -9.43 -9.74 -3.39
C VAL A 264 -10.43 -10.57 -4.18
N THR A 265 -11.59 -10.01 -4.48
CA THR A 265 -12.66 -10.70 -5.20
C THR A 265 -13.23 -9.82 -6.31
N LYS A 266 -13.83 -10.47 -7.32
CA LYS A 266 -14.54 -9.77 -8.42
C LYS A 266 -13.73 -8.62 -9.02
N THR A 267 -12.44 -8.83 -9.21
CA THR A 267 -11.54 -7.79 -9.72
C THR A 267 -11.46 -7.87 -11.22
N ARG A 268 -11.62 -6.72 -11.86
CA ARG A 268 -11.43 -6.51 -13.28
C ARG A 268 -10.22 -5.62 -13.52
N ALA A 269 -9.27 -6.10 -14.32
CA ALA A 269 -8.13 -5.34 -14.78
C ALA A 269 -8.15 -5.25 -16.31
N ASP A 270 -8.09 -4.03 -16.85
CA ASP A 270 -8.16 -3.76 -18.27
C ASP A 270 -6.95 -2.97 -18.74
N ILE A 271 -6.40 -3.35 -19.88
CA ILE A 271 -5.57 -2.49 -20.72
C ILE A 271 -6.37 -2.22 -22.00
N PRO A 272 -7.00 -1.04 -22.14
CA PRO A 272 -7.90 -0.77 -23.26
C PRO A 272 -7.21 -0.77 -24.62
N ASN A 273 -5.91 -0.42 -24.67
CA ASN A 273 -5.12 -0.38 -25.90
C ASN A 273 -3.65 -0.67 -25.64
N LEU A 274 -3.24 -1.90 -25.94
CA LEU A 274 -1.86 -2.38 -25.87
C LEU A 274 -0.91 -1.69 -26.89
N SER A 275 -1.48 -1.06 -27.92
CA SER A 275 -0.75 -0.35 -28.97
C SER A 275 -0.67 1.17 -28.73
N ALA A 276 -1.09 1.66 -27.57
CA ALA A 276 -1.11 3.09 -27.25
C ALA A 276 0.29 3.68 -26.95
N GLY A 277 1.35 2.88 -27.02
CA GLY A 277 2.72 3.32 -26.72
C GLY A 277 2.82 3.88 -25.31
N ASP A 278 3.33 5.09 -25.17
CA ASP A 278 3.53 5.76 -23.86
C ASP A 278 2.21 6.07 -23.13
N ASN A 279 1.08 6.06 -23.82
CA ASN A 279 -0.24 6.28 -23.23
C ASN A 279 -0.92 4.97 -22.76
N THR A 280 -0.22 3.85 -22.75
CA THR A 280 -0.76 2.58 -22.29
C THR A 280 -1.08 2.65 -20.78
N ARG A 281 -2.30 2.29 -20.41
CA ARG A 281 -2.81 2.37 -19.03
C ARG A 281 -3.40 1.04 -18.60
N LEU A 282 -3.17 0.70 -17.34
CA LEU A 282 -3.82 -0.41 -16.65
C LEU A 282 -4.91 0.15 -15.73
N ILE A 283 -6.14 -0.25 -15.96
CA ILE A 283 -7.31 0.17 -15.17
C ILE A 283 -7.74 -1.02 -14.33
N ILE A 284 -7.80 -0.86 -13.01
CA ILE A 284 -8.21 -1.92 -12.08
C ILE A 284 -9.45 -1.45 -11.32
N ASN A 285 -10.47 -2.30 -11.30
CA ASN A 285 -11.65 -2.19 -10.45
C ASN A 285 -11.75 -3.48 -9.63
N GLY A 286 -11.79 -3.38 -8.32
CA GLY A 286 -11.83 -4.57 -7.46
C GLY A 286 -12.34 -4.28 -6.07
N ASN A 287 -12.72 -5.37 -5.41
CA ASN A 287 -13.18 -5.37 -4.03
C ASN A 287 -12.25 -6.27 -3.21
N ALA A 288 -12.03 -5.91 -1.97
CA ALA A 288 -11.27 -6.72 -1.03
C ALA A 288 -11.96 -6.77 0.33
N ASP A 289 -12.03 -7.96 0.90
CA ASP A 289 -12.49 -8.21 2.26
C ASP A 289 -11.33 -8.76 3.07
N ALA A 290 -11.06 -8.15 4.23
CA ALA A 290 -9.98 -8.57 5.10
C ALA A 290 -10.20 -8.10 6.55
N GLU A 291 -9.45 -8.68 7.48
CA GLU A 291 -9.21 -8.04 8.76
C GLU A 291 -8.63 -6.64 8.53
N LEU A 292 -9.16 -5.64 9.24
CA LEU A 292 -8.79 -4.24 9.03
C LEU A 292 -7.27 -3.99 9.16
N GLN A 293 -6.57 -4.77 10.00
CA GLN A 293 -5.11 -4.69 10.13
C GLN A 293 -4.39 -4.92 8.79
N LYS A 294 -4.90 -5.80 7.92
CA LYS A 294 -4.27 -6.12 6.63
C LYS A 294 -4.24 -4.93 5.68
N PHE A 295 -5.25 -4.07 5.74
CA PHE A 295 -5.24 -2.83 4.94
C PHE A 295 -4.18 -1.84 5.45
N PHE A 296 -3.99 -1.71 6.76
CA PHE A 296 -2.90 -0.90 7.31
C PHE A 296 -1.51 -1.50 7.00
N ASP A 297 -1.38 -2.83 7.09
CA ASP A 297 -0.14 -3.52 6.72
C ASP A 297 0.19 -3.30 5.23
N TYR A 298 -0.83 -3.32 4.36
CA TYR A 298 -0.68 -3.03 2.93
C TYR A 298 -0.21 -1.58 2.69
N VAL A 299 -0.83 -0.60 3.37
CA VAL A 299 -0.40 0.80 3.30
C VAL A 299 1.06 0.95 3.71
N GLN A 300 1.49 0.29 4.80
CA GLN A 300 2.87 0.34 5.29
C GLN A 300 3.87 -0.36 4.36
N ALA A 301 3.45 -1.42 3.69
CA ALA A 301 4.28 -2.19 2.75
C ALA A 301 4.28 -1.61 1.32
N SER A 302 3.68 -0.46 1.09
CA SER A 302 3.53 0.16 -0.23
C SER A 302 3.94 1.63 -0.23
N PRO A 303 4.19 2.25 -1.39
CA PRO A 303 4.44 3.69 -1.51
C PRO A 303 3.32 4.58 -0.98
N VAL A 304 2.12 4.04 -0.71
CA VAL A 304 1.01 4.78 -0.09
C VAL A 304 1.42 5.41 1.24
N THR A 305 2.35 4.79 1.99
CA THR A 305 2.91 5.34 3.23
C THR A 305 3.43 6.77 3.06
N GLU A 306 4.06 7.08 1.94
CA GLU A 306 4.58 8.42 1.65
C GLU A 306 3.44 9.43 1.42
N PHE A 307 2.36 9.03 0.77
CA PHE A 307 1.19 9.89 0.52
C PHE A 307 0.46 10.24 1.82
N VAL A 308 0.38 9.30 2.76
CA VAL A 308 -0.24 9.52 4.07
C VAL A 308 0.75 10.03 5.13
N SER A 309 1.98 10.39 4.73
CA SER A 309 3.03 10.96 5.60
C SER A 309 3.30 10.14 6.86
N GLY A 310 3.22 8.81 6.75
CA GLY A 310 3.41 7.90 7.87
C GLY A 310 2.33 7.99 8.95
N ALA A 311 1.18 8.62 8.69
CA ALA A 311 0.10 8.83 9.66
C ALA A 311 -0.40 7.54 10.32
N PHE A 312 -0.26 6.41 9.65
CA PHE A 312 -0.69 5.09 10.11
C PHE A 312 0.44 4.19 10.60
N THR A 313 1.67 4.73 10.71
CA THR A 313 2.82 3.96 11.24
C THR A 313 2.51 3.48 12.66
N GLY A 314 2.67 2.18 12.92
CA GLY A 314 2.40 1.58 14.21
C GLY A 314 0.91 1.41 14.55
N THR A 315 -0.01 1.70 13.62
CA THR A 315 -1.46 1.48 13.83
C THR A 315 -1.74 0.00 14.06
N LYS A 316 -2.54 -0.28 15.09
CA LYS A 316 -3.11 -1.59 15.40
C LYS A 316 -4.62 -1.51 15.19
N ALA A 317 -5.16 -2.48 14.45
CA ALA A 317 -6.57 -2.51 14.16
C ALA A 317 -7.15 -3.93 14.34
N LYS A 318 -8.43 -4.00 14.73
CA LYS A 318 -9.23 -5.23 14.80
C LYS A 318 -10.56 -4.98 14.09
N GLY A 319 -11.24 -6.06 13.73
CA GLY A 319 -12.51 -6.02 13.01
C GLY A 319 -12.31 -6.25 11.52
N GLN A 320 -13.42 -6.28 10.77
CA GLN A 320 -13.44 -6.51 9.34
C GLN A 320 -13.54 -5.18 8.59
N GLY A 321 -12.89 -5.12 7.46
CA GLY A 321 -12.99 -4.02 6.52
C GLY A 321 -13.38 -4.51 5.12
N HIS A 322 -14.18 -3.73 4.42
CA HIS A 322 -14.49 -3.90 3.02
C HIS A 322 -13.92 -2.74 2.24
N LEU A 323 -13.15 -3.03 1.20
CA LEU A 323 -12.52 -2.04 0.32
C LEU A 323 -13.09 -2.14 -1.08
N ASP A 324 -13.61 -1.04 -1.61
CA ASP A 324 -13.82 -0.81 -3.04
C ASP A 324 -12.65 0.00 -3.58
N LEU A 325 -12.03 -0.46 -4.67
CA LEU A 325 -10.83 0.17 -5.21
C LEU A 325 -10.92 0.35 -6.73
N TYR A 326 -10.58 1.55 -7.19
CA TYR A 326 -10.32 1.89 -8.58
C TYR A 326 -8.90 2.44 -8.71
N LEU A 327 -8.13 1.86 -9.63
CA LEU A 327 -6.79 2.34 -10.01
C LEU A 327 -6.76 2.60 -11.52
N ASP A 328 -6.05 3.66 -11.92
CA ASP A 328 -5.76 3.98 -13.31
C ASP A 328 -4.25 4.31 -13.39
N ILE A 329 -3.48 3.32 -13.85
CA ILE A 329 -2.02 3.28 -13.75
C ILE A 329 -1.43 3.45 -15.15
N PRO A 330 -0.72 4.55 -15.45
CA PRO A 330 0.11 4.66 -16.65
C PRO A 330 1.28 3.66 -16.56
N LEU A 331 1.43 2.76 -17.54
CA LEU A 331 2.45 1.70 -17.46
C LEU A 331 3.88 2.21 -17.64
N LEU A 332 4.08 3.34 -18.31
CA LEU A 332 5.39 3.95 -18.47
C LEU A 332 5.83 4.78 -17.26
N GLU A 333 4.88 5.50 -16.64
CA GLU A 333 5.18 6.43 -15.56
C GLU A 333 4.13 6.31 -14.44
N ALA A 334 4.39 5.41 -13.49
CA ALA A 334 3.47 5.11 -12.39
C ALA A 334 3.17 6.30 -11.46
N SER A 335 3.98 7.39 -11.50
CA SER A 335 3.74 8.63 -10.75
C SER A 335 2.42 9.33 -11.13
N GLY A 336 1.93 9.09 -12.35
CA GLY A 336 0.62 9.57 -12.84
C GLY A 336 -0.57 8.71 -12.44
N THR A 337 -0.42 7.75 -11.53
CA THR A 337 -1.49 6.86 -11.07
C THR A 337 -2.61 7.65 -10.40
N LYS A 338 -3.85 7.38 -10.82
CA LYS A 338 -5.06 7.87 -10.15
C LYS A 338 -5.63 6.76 -9.28
N VAL A 339 -6.00 7.13 -8.08
CA VAL A 339 -6.55 6.21 -7.08
C VAL A 339 -7.91 6.73 -6.62
N LYS A 340 -8.90 5.88 -6.53
CA LYS A 340 -10.15 6.14 -5.82
C LYS A 340 -10.51 4.89 -5.03
N GLY A 341 -10.89 5.06 -3.78
CA GLY A 341 -11.31 3.93 -2.96
C GLY A 341 -12.26 4.35 -1.85
N ALA A 342 -12.93 3.36 -1.31
CA ALA A 342 -13.77 3.48 -0.14
C ALA A 342 -13.51 2.29 0.78
N ILE A 343 -13.17 2.56 2.03
CA ILE A 343 -13.05 1.52 3.05
C ILE A 343 -14.22 1.64 4.04
N SER A 344 -15.02 0.61 4.13
CA SER A 344 -16.15 0.49 5.05
C SER A 344 -15.75 -0.38 6.23
N MET A 345 -16.08 0.07 7.43
CA MET A 345 -15.77 -0.57 8.69
C MET A 345 -17.04 -0.81 9.50
N GLN A 346 -17.10 -1.94 10.19
CA GLN A 346 -18.19 -2.29 11.10
C GLN A 346 -17.60 -2.82 12.41
N LYS A 347 -17.88 -2.12 13.53
CA LYS A 347 -17.39 -2.48 14.87
C LYS A 347 -15.87 -2.71 14.92
N ALA A 348 -15.12 -1.82 14.29
CA ALA A 348 -13.67 -1.92 14.23
C ALA A 348 -13.02 -1.22 15.44
N ASP A 349 -11.90 -1.76 15.91
CA ASP A 349 -11.05 -1.12 16.90
C ASP A 349 -9.77 -0.62 16.24
N ILE A 350 -9.43 0.66 16.42
CA ILE A 350 -8.26 1.29 15.79
C ILE A 350 -7.45 2.02 16.87
N ALA A 351 -6.19 1.61 17.04
CA ALA A 351 -5.23 2.27 17.90
C ALA A 351 -4.06 2.80 17.08
N MET A 352 -4.06 4.08 16.80
CA MET A 352 -3.07 4.75 15.94
C MET A 352 -1.81 5.24 16.69
N GLY A 353 -1.69 4.92 17.98
CA GLY A 353 -0.61 5.39 18.84
C GLY A 353 -0.71 6.88 19.21
N TRP A 354 0.04 7.25 20.24
CA TRP A 354 0.11 8.62 20.75
C TRP A 354 0.50 9.63 19.66
N PRO A 355 -0.07 10.84 19.56
CA PRO A 355 -1.08 11.43 20.49
C PRO A 355 -2.55 11.16 20.09
N LYS A 356 -2.81 10.21 19.21
CA LYS A 356 -4.15 9.90 18.70
C LYS A 356 -4.87 8.96 19.67
N PRO A 357 -6.11 9.25 20.07
CA PRO A 357 -6.86 8.37 20.96
C PRO A 357 -7.17 7.03 20.28
N PRO A 358 -7.22 5.91 21.02
CA PRO A 358 -7.80 4.68 20.52
C PRO A 358 -9.29 4.89 20.24
N LEU A 359 -9.76 4.36 19.13
CA LEU A 359 -11.16 4.39 18.70
C LEU A 359 -11.69 2.95 18.71
N ASN A 360 -12.75 2.70 19.43
CA ASN A 360 -13.41 1.41 19.46
C ASN A 360 -14.78 1.51 18.78
N ASP A 361 -15.33 0.36 18.40
CA ASP A 361 -16.62 0.26 17.71
C ASP A 361 -16.76 1.25 16.54
N VAL A 362 -15.68 1.41 15.75
CA VAL A 362 -15.70 2.32 14.60
C VAL A 362 -16.61 1.76 13.53
N GLU A 363 -17.58 2.57 13.09
CA GLU A 363 -18.55 2.24 12.06
C GLU A 363 -18.66 3.39 11.06
N GLY A 364 -18.58 3.08 9.77
CA GLY A 364 -18.69 4.07 8.69
C GLY A 364 -17.77 3.80 7.52
N THR A 365 -17.78 4.73 6.57
CA THR A 365 -16.99 4.63 5.34
C THR A 365 -16.07 5.82 5.19
N VAL A 366 -14.81 5.54 4.86
CA VAL A 366 -13.79 6.54 4.50
C VAL A 366 -13.50 6.41 3.02
N HIS A 367 -13.72 7.47 2.27
CA HIS A 367 -13.34 7.60 0.86
C HIS A 367 -11.95 8.21 0.75
N PHE A 368 -11.15 7.73 -0.20
CA PHE A 368 -9.81 8.25 -0.43
C PHE A 368 -9.45 8.31 -1.92
N SER A 369 -8.49 9.14 -2.24
CA SER A 369 -7.91 9.26 -3.58
C SER A 369 -6.43 9.65 -3.46
N GLU A 370 -5.74 9.79 -4.60
CA GLU A 370 -4.39 10.37 -4.65
C GLU A 370 -4.33 11.82 -4.11
N LYS A 371 -5.50 12.49 -3.98
CA LYS A 371 -5.62 13.86 -3.48
C LYS A 371 -5.92 13.94 -1.98
N GLY A 372 -6.22 12.80 -1.33
CA GLY A 372 -6.51 12.77 0.09
C GLY A 372 -7.69 11.89 0.46
N ALA A 373 -8.25 12.14 1.65
CA ALA A 373 -9.35 11.35 2.22
C ALA A 373 -10.53 12.23 2.63
N THR A 374 -11.73 11.65 2.59
CA THR A 374 -12.98 12.26 3.06
C THR A 374 -13.84 11.22 3.76
N ALA A 375 -14.47 11.61 4.86
CA ALA A 375 -15.51 10.83 5.50
C ALA A 375 -16.50 11.77 6.18
N SER A 376 -17.76 11.42 6.16
CA SER A 376 -18.81 12.03 6.97
C SER A 376 -19.55 10.91 7.71
N ASN A 377 -20.00 11.17 8.93
CA ASN A 377 -20.79 10.21 9.71
C ASN A 377 -20.06 8.88 10.03
N VAL A 378 -18.79 8.95 10.38
CA VAL A 378 -18.11 7.83 11.03
C VAL A 378 -18.42 7.92 12.53
N HIS A 379 -18.96 6.86 13.11
CA HIS A 379 -19.20 6.73 14.53
C HIS A 379 -18.08 5.96 15.21
N ALA A 380 -17.72 6.34 16.43
CA ALA A 380 -16.68 5.67 17.20
C ALA A 380 -16.87 5.89 18.69
N ARG A 381 -16.30 5.02 19.51
CA ARG A 381 -16.17 5.18 20.97
C ARG A 381 -14.73 5.49 21.34
N PRO A 382 -14.38 6.77 21.52
CA PRO A 382 -13.04 7.14 21.94
C PRO A 382 -12.72 6.54 23.31
N PHE A 383 -11.55 5.92 23.43
CA PHE A 383 -11.09 5.23 24.64
C PHE A 383 -12.02 4.07 25.11
N GLY A 384 -12.86 3.55 24.23
CA GLY A 384 -13.79 2.44 24.55
C GLY A 384 -15.06 2.84 25.29
N SER A 385 -15.36 4.14 25.42
CA SER A 385 -16.56 4.62 26.11
C SER A 385 -17.17 5.83 25.40
N GLY A 386 -18.43 6.13 25.77
CA GLY A 386 -19.15 7.25 25.19
C GLY A 386 -19.54 7.05 23.73
N ASP A 387 -19.69 8.12 23.01
CA ASP A 387 -20.03 8.17 21.58
C ASP A 387 -19.44 9.41 20.92
N ALA A 388 -18.94 9.28 19.71
CA ALA A 388 -18.42 10.39 18.94
C ALA A 388 -18.73 10.25 17.45
N SER A 389 -19.06 11.37 16.83
CA SER A 389 -19.13 11.52 15.38
C SER A 389 -17.79 12.03 14.87
N VAL A 390 -17.25 11.35 13.87
CA VAL A 390 -15.94 11.65 13.25
C VAL A 390 -16.14 12.01 11.79
N SER A 391 -15.49 13.07 11.34
CA SER A 391 -15.41 13.46 9.93
C SER A 391 -13.96 13.64 9.52
N VAL A 392 -13.67 13.36 8.25
CA VAL A 392 -12.35 13.50 7.64
C VAL A 392 -12.46 14.33 6.38
N HIS A 393 -11.57 15.27 6.18
CA HIS A 393 -11.42 15.96 4.89
C HIS A 393 -9.97 16.34 4.65
N THR A 394 -9.61 16.50 3.38
CA THR A 394 -8.30 16.98 2.97
C THR A 394 -8.42 18.43 2.50
N THR A 395 -7.57 19.28 3.01
CA THR A 395 -7.50 20.71 2.66
C THR A 395 -6.79 20.93 1.33
N ALA A 396 -6.91 22.11 0.75
CA ALA A 396 -6.28 22.46 -0.52
C ALA A 396 -4.73 22.38 -0.50
N ASP A 397 -4.11 22.58 0.68
CA ASP A 397 -2.67 22.41 0.90
C ASP A 397 -2.26 20.94 1.20
N GLY A 398 -3.19 19.99 1.06
CA GLY A 398 -2.95 18.55 1.23
C GLY A 398 -2.92 18.07 2.69
N ALA A 399 -3.28 18.90 3.67
CA ALA A 399 -3.40 18.45 5.05
C ALA A 399 -4.67 17.61 5.26
N ILE A 400 -4.54 16.47 5.96
CA ILE A 400 -5.69 15.67 6.38
C ILE A 400 -6.18 16.19 7.71
N VAL A 401 -7.44 16.62 7.75
CA VAL A 401 -8.12 17.12 8.94
C VAL A 401 -9.16 16.11 9.39
N ILE A 402 -9.02 15.61 10.62
CA ILE A 402 -9.97 14.71 11.28
C ILE A 402 -10.62 15.51 12.39
N SER A 403 -11.93 15.70 12.30
CA SER A 403 -12.73 16.38 13.34
C SER A 403 -13.60 15.36 14.05
N ALA A 404 -13.65 15.43 15.37
CA ALA A 404 -14.50 14.56 16.17
C ALA A 404 -15.23 15.38 17.23
N SER A 405 -16.51 15.05 17.46
CA SER A 405 -17.32 15.65 18.52
C SER A 405 -18.15 14.57 19.22
N GLY A 406 -18.24 14.66 20.54
CA GLY A 406 -18.94 13.65 21.29
C GLY A 406 -18.63 13.71 22.79
N SER A 407 -18.68 12.56 23.44
CA SER A 407 -18.32 12.42 24.85
C SER A 407 -17.61 11.10 25.13
N THR A 408 -16.83 11.08 26.23
CA THR A 408 -16.18 9.85 26.71
C THR A 408 -16.16 9.86 28.24
N ASP A 409 -16.17 8.69 28.88
CA ASP A 409 -16.00 8.61 30.33
C ASP A 409 -14.52 8.84 30.69
N VAL A 410 -14.29 9.78 31.61
CA VAL A 410 -12.91 10.14 32.01
C VAL A 410 -12.17 8.99 32.67
N SER A 411 -12.85 8.01 33.27
CA SER A 411 -12.25 6.81 33.87
C SER A 411 -11.59 5.91 32.81
N HIS A 412 -12.01 6.01 31.54
CA HIS A 412 -11.45 5.28 30.41
C HIS A 412 -10.23 5.97 29.75
N LEU A 413 -9.85 7.16 30.19
CA LEU A 413 -8.63 7.84 29.76
C LEU A 413 -7.37 7.17 30.34
N THR A 414 -7.25 5.85 30.16
CA THR A 414 -6.22 5.01 30.81
C THR A 414 -4.80 5.45 30.50
N TRP A 415 -4.53 5.90 29.27
CA TRP A 415 -3.22 6.39 28.93
C TRP A 415 -2.88 7.73 29.62
N PHE A 416 -3.89 8.57 29.86
CA PHE A 416 -3.72 9.78 30.66
C PHE A 416 -3.44 9.40 32.13
N ALA A 417 -4.16 8.38 32.62
CA ALA A 417 -3.99 7.88 33.98
C ALA A 417 -2.63 7.16 34.21
N GLN A 418 -1.99 6.66 33.15
CA GLN A 418 -0.66 6.04 33.22
C GLN A 418 0.48 7.06 33.08
N ASN A 419 0.21 8.28 32.63
CA ASN A 419 1.22 9.32 32.51
C ASN A 419 1.64 9.81 33.90
N PRO A 420 2.95 9.89 34.21
CA PRO A 420 3.45 10.27 35.55
C PRO A 420 3.03 11.68 35.98
N TYR A 421 2.81 12.59 35.05
CA TYR A 421 2.43 13.98 35.35
C TYR A 421 0.91 14.17 35.46
N PHE A 422 0.12 13.45 34.71
CA PHE A 422 -1.34 13.61 34.65
C PHE A 422 -2.11 12.52 35.39
N GLY A 423 -1.51 11.34 35.59
CA GLY A 423 -2.16 10.18 36.14
C GLY A 423 -2.80 10.40 37.53
N PRO A 424 -2.12 11.05 38.48
CA PRO A 424 -2.70 11.34 39.78
C PRO A 424 -3.95 12.23 39.71
N VAL A 425 -3.97 13.19 38.77
CA VAL A 425 -5.16 14.05 38.56
C VAL A 425 -6.26 13.24 37.86
N ALA A 426 -5.93 12.49 36.81
CA ALA A 426 -6.89 11.67 36.07
C ALA A 426 -7.63 10.67 36.95
N LYS A 427 -6.95 10.08 37.94
CA LYS A 427 -7.56 9.17 38.94
C LYS A 427 -8.55 9.84 39.90
N ARG A 428 -8.54 11.17 39.98
CA ARG A 428 -9.45 12.00 40.79
C ARG A 428 -10.56 12.62 39.94
N MET A 429 -10.67 12.25 38.65
CA MET A 429 -11.74 12.70 37.78
C MET A 429 -12.76 11.59 37.57
N SER A 430 -14.04 11.97 37.45
CA SER A 430 -15.14 11.05 37.15
C SER A 430 -16.23 11.74 36.36
N GLY A 431 -16.97 10.95 35.56
CA GLY A 431 -18.10 11.43 34.76
C GLY A 431 -17.81 11.50 33.26
N MET A 432 -18.81 12.01 32.53
CA MET A 432 -18.76 12.10 31.07
C MET A 432 -18.12 13.41 30.60
N LEU A 433 -17.06 13.32 29.85
CA LEU A 433 -16.30 14.43 29.28
C LEU A 433 -16.84 14.75 27.86
N PRO A 434 -17.60 15.82 27.66
CA PRO A 434 -17.94 16.28 26.33
C PRO A 434 -16.71 16.89 25.65
N PHE A 435 -16.53 16.65 24.36
CA PHE A 435 -15.40 17.23 23.64
C PHE A 435 -15.71 17.56 22.19
N VAL A 436 -14.95 18.53 21.66
CA VAL A 436 -14.75 18.73 20.22
C VAL A 436 -13.25 18.71 19.98
N SER A 437 -12.80 17.90 19.05
CA SER A 437 -11.37 17.75 18.74
C SER A 437 -11.09 17.85 17.25
N THR A 438 -9.88 18.28 16.92
CA THR A 438 -9.35 18.31 15.55
C THR A 438 -7.93 17.78 15.55
N VAL A 439 -7.68 16.80 14.70
CA VAL A 439 -6.35 16.27 14.41
C VAL A 439 -5.98 16.71 13.00
N VAL A 440 -4.82 17.32 12.84
CA VAL A 440 -4.29 17.77 11.56
C VAL A 440 -3.00 17.02 11.28
N VAL A 441 -2.97 16.29 10.15
CA VAL A 441 -1.79 15.58 9.68
C VAL A 441 -1.24 16.32 8.45
N LYS A 442 -0.04 16.84 8.55
CA LYS A 442 0.65 17.52 7.44
C LYS A 442 1.91 16.76 7.03
N LYS A 443 2.13 16.67 5.71
CA LYS A 443 3.35 16.08 5.16
C LYS A 443 4.58 16.78 5.74
N ASN A 444 5.52 16.01 6.29
CA ASN A 444 6.79 16.46 6.89
C ASN A 444 6.67 17.43 8.09
N GLN A 445 5.47 17.69 8.62
CA GLN A 445 5.26 18.55 9.78
C GLN A 445 4.70 17.81 11.00
N GLY A 446 4.38 16.53 10.84
CA GLY A 446 3.84 15.70 11.91
C GLY A 446 2.35 15.90 12.17
N VAL A 447 1.92 15.52 13.37
CA VAL A 447 0.52 15.54 13.80
C VAL A 447 0.30 16.63 14.84
N THR A 448 -0.70 17.48 14.62
CA THR A 448 -1.18 18.45 15.61
C THR A 448 -2.56 18.02 16.08
N VAL A 449 -2.78 18.06 17.39
CA VAL A 449 -4.09 17.76 18.01
C VAL A 449 -4.56 18.99 18.79
N SER A 450 -5.81 19.36 18.61
CA SER A 450 -6.49 20.35 19.47
C SER A 450 -7.82 19.76 19.94
N ALA A 451 -8.18 20.05 21.18
CA ALA A 451 -9.48 19.68 21.72
C ALA A 451 -10.00 20.77 22.67
N ARG A 452 -11.32 20.84 22.79
CA ARG A 452 -12.02 21.73 23.72
C ARG A 452 -13.10 20.96 24.45
N SER A 453 -13.31 21.30 25.71
CA SER A 453 -14.36 20.75 26.56
C SER A 453 -14.84 21.83 27.53
N SER A 454 -16.13 21.82 27.83
CA SER A 454 -16.70 22.60 28.92
C SER A 454 -16.45 21.95 30.28
N LEU A 455 -15.96 20.72 30.34
CA LEU A 455 -15.90 19.85 31.51
C LEU A 455 -17.25 19.72 32.25
N GLN A 456 -18.38 20.11 31.68
CA GLN A 456 -19.69 19.90 32.24
C GLN A 456 -19.99 18.39 32.30
N GLY A 457 -20.45 17.87 33.40
CA GLY A 457 -20.63 16.44 33.64
C GLY A 457 -19.41 15.73 34.25
N VAL A 458 -18.25 16.43 34.35
CA VAL A 458 -17.03 15.91 34.99
C VAL A 458 -16.88 16.47 36.41
N ALA A 459 -16.69 15.59 37.39
CA ALA A 459 -16.23 15.94 38.71
C ALA A 459 -14.70 15.87 38.80
N ILE A 460 -14.08 16.78 39.55
CA ILE A 460 -12.65 16.75 39.90
C ILE A 460 -12.57 16.80 41.44
N ASP A 461 -12.13 15.68 42.03
CA ASP A 461 -11.98 15.54 43.47
C ASP A 461 -10.57 15.88 43.93
N LEU A 462 -10.19 17.12 43.72
CA LEU A 462 -8.96 17.74 44.22
C LEU A 462 -9.34 18.79 45.29
N PRO A 463 -8.42 19.16 46.18
CA PRO A 463 -8.66 20.26 47.10
C PRO A 463 -8.86 21.61 46.38
N ALA A 464 -9.48 22.57 47.05
CA ALA A 464 -9.55 23.93 46.53
C ALA A 464 -8.13 24.48 46.22
N PRO A 465 -7.95 25.26 45.14
CA PRO A 465 -8.96 25.81 44.22
C PRO A 465 -9.30 24.91 43.01
N LEU A 466 -8.86 23.66 42.98
CA LEU A 466 -9.05 22.76 41.83
C LEU A 466 -10.23 21.77 42.02
N LYS A 467 -11.00 21.87 43.09
CA LYS A 467 -12.24 21.11 43.28
C LYS A 467 -13.31 21.57 42.29
N LYS A 468 -13.95 20.62 41.61
CA LYS A 468 -14.99 20.91 40.62
C LYS A 468 -16.16 19.94 40.75
N THR A 469 -17.37 20.48 40.80
CA THR A 469 -18.60 19.68 40.74
C THR A 469 -19.02 19.40 39.30
N PRO A 470 -19.82 18.35 39.03
CA PRO A 470 -20.28 18.04 37.67
C PRO A 470 -21.10 19.16 37.00
N THR A 471 -21.79 19.96 37.79
CA THR A 471 -22.65 21.04 37.28
C THR A 471 -21.90 22.29 36.84
N GLU A 472 -20.67 22.47 37.32
CA GLU A 472 -19.84 23.61 36.94
C GLU A 472 -19.28 23.45 35.55
N THR A 473 -19.13 24.58 34.84
CA THR A 473 -18.52 24.65 33.52
C THR A 473 -17.13 25.27 33.61
N TRP A 474 -16.12 24.54 33.14
CA TRP A 474 -14.73 24.99 33.00
C TRP A 474 -14.29 24.85 31.56
N ASP A 475 -14.38 25.94 30.77
CA ASP A 475 -13.96 25.94 29.39
C ASP A 475 -12.46 25.62 29.30
N THR A 476 -12.16 24.43 28.86
CA THR A 476 -10.81 23.86 28.85
C THR A 476 -10.38 23.61 27.42
N ALA A 477 -9.16 24.02 27.11
CA ALA A 477 -8.51 23.75 25.82
C ALA A 477 -7.30 22.84 26.02
N PHE A 478 -7.14 21.90 25.09
CA PHE A 478 -5.97 21.03 24.95
C PHE A 478 -5.30 21.26 23.60
N SER A 479 -3.99 21.29 23.56
CA SER A 479 -3.24 21.22 22.30
C SER A 479 -1.97 20.39 22.45
N PHE A 480 -1.67 19.65 21.39
CA PHE A 480 -0.43 18.90 21.19
C PHE A 480 0.16 19.34 19.85
N THR A 481 1.40 19.81 19.85
CA THR A 481 2.04 20.38 18.65
C THR A 481 3.50 19.91 18.57
N PRO A 482 3.97 19.41 17.42
CA PRO A 482 5.40 19.16 17.20
C PRO A 482 6.19 20.48 17.32
N VAL A 483 7.35 20.41 17.96
CA VAL A 483 8.28 21.53 18.11
C VAL A 483 9.72 21.07 17.94
N THR A 484 10.63 21.99 17.66
CA THR A 484 12.05 21.72 17.66
C THR A 484 12.68 22.24 18.95
N ILE A 485 13.33 21.36 19.72
CA ILE A 485 13.98 21.65 20.98
C ILE A 485 15.48 21.45 20.79
N ASN A 486 16.28 22.51 20.87
CA ASN A 486 17.74 22.43 20.68
C ASN A 486 18.13 21.62 19.41
N ARG A 487 17.46 21.89 18.28
CA ARG A 487 17.63 21.20 16.98
C ARG A 487 17.20 19.73 16.96
N GLN A 488 16.54 19.24 17.99
CA GLN A 488 15.96 17.90 18.05
C GLN A 488 14.44 17.97 18.02
N PRO A 489 13.75 16.98 17.46
CA PRO A 489 12.29 16.95 17.48
C PRO A 489 11.77 16.75 18.89
N GLY A 490 10.62 17.33 19.16
CA GLY A 490 9.91 17.22 20.43
C GLY A 490 8.46 17.67 20.29
N TYR A 491 7.77 17.78 21.42
CA TYR A 491 6.34 18.11 21.46
C TYR A 491 6.08 19.16 22.51
N MET A 492 5.12 20.05 22.21
CA MET A 492 4.53 21.00 23.15
C MET A 492 3.11 20.57 23.47
N ILE A 493 2.83 20.35 24.75
CA ILE A 493 1.49 20.09 25.27
C ILE A 493 1.02 21.28 26.07
N LYS A 494 -0.19 21.76 25.78
CA LYS A 494 -0.88 22.80 26.56
C LYS A 494 -2.25 22.30 26.98
N VAL A 495 -2.59 22.46 28.25
CA VAL A 495 -3.92 22.20 28.79
C VAL A 495 -4.28 23.33 29.73
N GLY A 496 -5.39 24.02 29.50
CA GLY A 496 -5.73 25.14 30.36
C GLY A 496 -7.20 25.50 30.39
N SER A 497 -7.64 26.06 31.49
CA SER A 497 -9.00 26.57 31.72
C SER A 497 -8.96 28.00 32.27
N GLY A 498 -8.74 28.95 31.37
CA GLY A 498 -8.65 30.37 31.73
C GLY A 498 -7.52 30.64 32.73
N SER A 499 -7.85 31.29 33.85
CA SER A 499 -6.93 31.51 34.98
C SER A 499 -7.02 30.45 36.07
N ARG A 500 -7.88 29.41 35.95
CA ARG A 500 -8.01 28.40 36.98
C ARG A 500 -6.80 27.50 37.06
N PHE A 501 -6.39 26.98 35.90
CA PHE A 501 -5.15 26.26 35.74
C PHE A 501 -4.64 26.40 34.32
N ASP A 502 -3.35 26.29 34.17
CA ASP A 502 -2.66 26.23 32.87
C ASP A 502 -1.44 25.33 32.97
N VAL A 503 -1.35 24.36 32.07
CA VAL A 503 -0.24 23.37 32.01
C VAL A 503 0.47 23.54 30.69
N LEU A 504 1.77 23.72 30.76
CA LEU A 504 2.67 23.81 29.62
C LEU A 504 3.79 22.82 29.77
N LEU A 505 3.85 21.81 28.87
CA LEU A 505 4.91 20.81 28.86
C LEU A 505 5.62 20.81 27.51
N GLN A 506 6.94 20.77 27.56
CA GLN A 506 7.81 20.57 26.43
C GLN A 506 8.53 19.24 26.60
N LEU A 507 8.18 18.26 25.79
CA LEU A 507 8.66 16.88 25.89
C LEU A 507 9.55 16.57 24.69
N PRO A 508 10.80 16.10 24.88
CA PRO A 508 11.61 15.57 23.81
C PRO A 508 11.03 14.24 23.28
N THR A 509 11.41 13.84 22.07
CA THR A 509 11.07 12.51 21.55
C THR A 509 11.76 11.41 22.34
N GLU A 510 11.20 10.21 22.30
CA GLU A 510 11.78 9.02 22.94
C GLU A 510 13.21 8.77 22.43
N GLY A 511 14.12 8.41 23.36
CA GLY A 511 15.56 8.23 23.07
C GLY A 511 16.39 9.51 23.05
N SER A 512 15.78 10.70 23.20
CA SER A 512 16.51 11.95 23.36
C SER A 512 17.17 12.04 24.73
N LYS A 513 18.35 12.68 24.79
CA LYS A 513 19.06 13.01 26.06
C LYS A 513 18.55 14.31 26.69
N LEU A 514 17.63 15.03 26.06
CA LEU A 514 17.08 16.27 26.58
C LEU A 514 16.11 15.99 27.72
N ALA A 515 16.13 16.82 28.75
CA ALA A 515 15.15 16.76 29.84
C ALA A 515 13.82 17.41 29.41
N ALA A 516 12.71 16.92 29.96
CA ALA A 516 11.42 17.57 29.84
C ALA A 516 11.44 18.91 30.58
N LEU A 517 10.80 19.93 29.99
CA LEU A 517 10.51 21.22 30.64
C LEU A 517 9.01 21.38 30.79
N GLY A 518 8.55 21.95 31.91
CA GLY A 518 7.12 22.20 32.06
C GLY A 518 6.77 23.08 33.24
N ASN A 519 5.55 23.61 33.19
CA ASN A 519 4.95 24.34 34.30
C ASN A 519 3.49 23.93 34.45
N ILE A 520 3.11 23.62 35.66
CA ILE A 520 1.72 23.43 36.11
C ILE A 520 1.35 24.66 36.92
N ALA A 521 0.62 25.58 36.33
CA ALA A 521 0.19 26.81 36.96
C ALA A 521 -1.25 26.72 37.44
N VAL A 522 -1.53 27.18 38.65
CA VAL A 522 -2.86 27.29 39.25
C VAL A 522 -3.08 28.77 39.61
N GLY A 523 -4.20 29.33 39.17
CA GLY A 523 -4.55 30.73 39.43
C GLY A 523 -3.96 31.73 38.41
N HIS A 524 -3.06 31.32 37.56
CA HIS A 524 -2.42 32.16 36.55
C HIS A 524 -2.00 31.36 35.31
N ARG A 525 -1.37 31.97 34.31
CA ARG A 525 -0.87 31.29 33.11
C ARG A 525 0.52 30.70 33.32
N ALA A 526 0.76 29.54 32.73
CA ALA A 526 2.03 28.84 32.77
C ALA A 526 3.07 29.49 31.84
N GLY A 527 4.32 29.55 32.29
CA GLY A 527 5.50 29.87 31.47
C GLY A 527 6.54 28.76 31.61
N LEU A 528 7.33 28.45 30.59
CA LEU A 528 8.37 27.42 30.68
C LEU A 528 9.45 27.82 31.70
N PRO A 529 9.82 26.94 32.63
CA PRO A 529 10.93 27.17 33.54
C PRO A 529 12.28 27.00 32.81
N ALA A 530 13.36 27.46 33.44
CA ALA A 530 14.70 27.29 32.91
C ALA A 530 15.17 25.81 32.95
N ARG A 531 14.64 25.02 33.88
CA ARG A 531 14.93 23.59 34.01
C ARG A 531 13.77 22.82 34.65
N GLY A 532 13.64 21.53 34.28
CA GLY A 532 12.72 20.58 34.88
C GLY A 532 11.23 20.99 34.83
N ILE A 533 10.48 20.52 35.76
CA ILE A 533 9.03 20.81 35.92
C ILE A 533 8.85 21.77 37.09
N ALA A 534 8.16 22.88 36.86
CA ALA A 534 7.74 23.81 37.92
C ALA A 534 6.25 23.61 38.23
N VAL A 535 5.88 23.81 39.49
CA VAL A 535 4.49 23.99 39.94
C VAL A 535 4.38 25.37 40.51
N THR A 536 3.45 26.18 39.98
CA THR A 536 3.27 27.57 40.44
C THR A 536 1.81 27.78 40.81
N ILE A 537 1.56 28.23 42.01
CA ILE A 537 0.22 28.38 42.56
C ILE A 537 0.01 29.83 43.00
N GLN A 538 -1.05 30.46 42.51
CA GLN A 538 -1.52 31.76 42.96
C GLN A 538 -2.99 31.61 43.40
N ALA A 539 -3.27 31.77 44.70
CA ALA A 539 -4.58 31.57 45.26
C ALA A 539 -4.91 32.64 46.32
N LYS A 540 -6.19 32.93 46.50
CA LYS A 540 -6.62 33.74 47.66
C LYS A 540 -6.43 32.97 48.96
N GLU A 541 -6.86 31.72 48.97
CA GLU A 541 -6.72 30.81 50.10
C GLU A 541 -6.17 29.47 49.60
N LEU A 542 -5.21 28.90 50.30
CA LEU A 542 -4.67 27.56 50.04
C LEU A 542 -4.54 26.79 51.38
N ASN A 543 -5.22 25.65 51.48
CA ASN A 543 -5.13 24.77 52.63
C ASN A 543 -4.16 23.61 52.35
N LEU A 544 -2.93 23.69 52.87
CA LEU A 544 -1.92 22.66 52.63
C LEU A 544 -2.26 21.32 53.32
N VAL A 545 -3.07 21.34 54.37
CA VAL A 545 -3.49 20.10 55.03
C VAL A 545 -4.36 19.26 54.09
N ASP A 546 -5.25 19.87 53.34
CA ASP A 546 -6.11 19.18 52.36
C ASP A 546 -5.29 18.65 51.18
N TRP A 547 -4.20 19.34 50.77
CA TRP A 547 -3.32 18.94 49.69
C TRP A 547 -2.31 17.84 50.07
N GLN A 548 -2.00 17.64 51.35
CA GLN A 548 -1.01 16.68 51.83
C GLN A 548 -1.27 15.24 51.34
N PRO A 549 -2.51 14.68 51.36
CA PRO A 549 -2.76 13.33 50.86
C PRO A 549 -2.51 13.21 49.35
N PHE A 550 -2.83 14.26 48.57
CA PHE A 550 -2.60 14.28 47.14
C PHE A 550 -1.09 14.32 46.82
N VAL A 551 -0.33 15.17 47.51
CA VAL A 551 1.13 15.27 47.32
C VAL A 551 1.81 13.95 47.69
N ARG A 552 1.43 13.27 48.76
CA ARG A 552 1.93 11.93 49.09
C ARG A 552 1.68 10.92 47.98
N THR A 553 0.46 10.90 47.43
CA THR A 553 0.13 10.01 46.30
C THR A 553 1.03 10.27 45.06
N MET A 554 1.36 11.53 44.78
CA MET A 554 2.28 11.91 43.68
C MET A 554 3.69 11.38 43.93
N THR A 555 4.22 11.53 45.17
CA THR A 555 5.58 11.08 45.52
C THR A 555 5.72 9.56 45.51
N ASP A 556 4.70 8.84 46.00
CA ASP A 556 4.69 7.37 46.04
C ASP A 556 4.60 6.77 44.64
N THR A 557 3.81 7.36 43.77
CA THR A 557 3.70 6.92 42.37
C THR A 557 5.01 7.13 41.58
N ALA A 558 5.70 8.23 41.82
CA ALA A 558 7.02 8.51 41.21
C ALA A 558 8.09 7.52 41.70
N SER A 559 8.01 7.08 42.96
CA SER A 559 8.95 6.11 43.55
C SER A 559 8.75 4.68 43.05
N ALA A 560 7.53 4.28 42.71
CA ALA A 560 7.19 2.92 42.26
C ALA A 560 7.63 2.58 40.85
N GLN A 561 7.95 3.57 40.01
CA GLN A 561 8.36 3.38 38.62
C GLN A 561 9.86 3.19 38.39
N ILE A 562 10.68 3.08 39.44
CA ILE A 562 12.13 2.92 39.35
C ILE A 562 12.52 1.45 39.48
N PRO A 563 13.40 0.91 38.60
CA PRO A 563 13.95 -0.44 38.80
C PRO A 563 14.68 -0.53 40.16
N LYS A 564 14.34 -1.53 40.96
CA LYS A 564 14.78 -1.75 42.35
C LYS A 564 16.29 -1.90 42.59
N LYS A 565 17.17 -1.52 41.69
CA LYS A 565 18.59 -1.82 41.79
C LYS A 565 19.41 -0.86 42.66
N ASN A 566 18.85 0.28 43.17
CA ASN A 566 19.61 1.26 43.98
C ASN A 566 18.82 1.82 45.20
N ALA A 567 17.90 1.04 45.81
CA ALA A 567 17.02 1.55 46.86
C ALA A 567 17.48 1.28 48.31
N GLU A 568 18.76 0.95 48.53
CA GLU A 568 19.20 0.58 49.90
C GLU A 568 19.83 1.73 50.67
N ASN A 569 19.48 2.87 50.81
CA ASN A 569 19.93 3.81 51.85
C ASN A 569 19.43 5.26 51.69
N ASN A 570 18.11 5.49 51.78
CA ASN A 570 17.71 6.85 52.15
C ASN A 570 16.21 6.93 52.66
N PRO A 571 15.94 7.33 53.88
CA PRO A 571 14.64 7.21 54.52
C PRO A 571 13.75 8.47 54.43
N LEU A 572 13.96 9.44 53.52
CA LEU A 572 13.16 10.67 53.53
C LEU A 572 12.31 10.85 52.24
N PRO A 573 11.03 11.33 52.33
CA PRO A 573 10.12 11.46 51.22
C PRO A 573 10.51 12.51 50.15
N VAL A 574 11.54 13.28 50.35
CA VAL A 574 12.04 14.34 49.47
C VAL A 574 12.68 13.78 48.18
N SER A 575 13.13 12.54 48.23
CA SER A 575 13.80 11.91 47.07
C SER A 575 12.87 11.63 45.88
N GLY A 576 11.55 11.59 46.09
CA GLY A 576 10.56 11.34 45.03
C GLY A 576 10.33 12.53 44.11
N ALA A 577 10.44 13.76 44.62
CA ALA A 577 10.17 14.99 43.84
C ALA A 577 11.25 15.28 42.81
N ALA A 578 12.52 15.14 43.16
CA ALA A 578 13.64 15.31 42.22
C ALA A 578 13.68 14.19 41.17
N ARG A 579 13.27 12.97 41.52
CA ARG A 579 13.16 11.83 40.60
C ARG A 579 12.01 11.99 39.60
N ALA A 580 10.95 12.78 39.91
CA ALA A 580 9.90 13.15 39.00
C ALA A 580 10.26 14.30 38.04
N GLY A 581 11.49 14.82 38.13
CA GLY A 581 11.92 15.99 37.34
C GLY A 581 11.36 17.32 37.87
N LEU A 582 10.76 17.34 39.05
CA LEU A 582 10.28 18.56 39.70
C LEU A 582 11.47 19.41 40.13
N SER A 583 11.54 20.64 39.62
CA SER A 583 12.65 21.57 39.88
C SER A 583 12.27 22.71 40.81
N ARG A 584 11.00 23.10 40.83
CA ARG A 584 10.52 24.25 41.61
C ARG A 584 9.05 24.13 41.98
N VAL A 585 8.70 24.48 43.19
CA VAL A 585 7.32 24.77 43.63
C VAL A 585 7.26 26.18 44.16
N GLU A 586 6.40 27.00 43.59
CA GLU A 586 6.18 28.38 44.04
C GLU A 586 4.73 28.59 44.42
N VAL A 587 4.49 29.11 45.61
CA VAL A 587 3.17 29.36 46.16
C VAL A 587 3.06 30.81 46.55
N THR A 588 2.06 31.51 45.99
CA THR A 588 1.65 32.85 46.39
C THR A 588 0.19 32.77 46.86
N ALA A 589 -0.07 33.10 48.10
CA ALA A 589 -1.42 33.05 48.66
C ALA A 589 -1.68 34.26 49.59
N ASP A 590 -2.92 34.82 49.53
CA ASP A 590 -3.31 35.84 50.47
C ASP A 590 -3.42 35.22 51.87
N GLN A 591 -3.89 33.95 51.93
CA GLN A 591 -4.01 33.18 53.16
C GLN A 591 -3.55 31.72 52.94
N LEU A 592 -2.56 31.24 53.69
CA LEU A 592 -2.06 29.88 53.67
C LEU A 592 -2.37 29.18 55.00
N LEU A 593 -3.10 28.04 54.93
CA LEU A 593 -3.47 27.25 56.11
C LEU A 593 -2.50 26.08 56.31
N LEU A 594 -1.79 26.04 57.44
CA LEU A 594 -0.75 25.05 57.77
C LEU A 594 -1.16 24.07 58.88
N GLY A 595 -2.40 24.04 59.29
CA GLY A 595 -2.91 23.19 60.41
C GLY A 595 -2.76 23.83 61.77
N SER A 596 -1.78 24.68 62.02
CA SER A 596 -1.58 25.46 63.26
C SER A 596 -2.22 26.86 63.23
N GLY A 597 -2.78 27.25 62.09
CA GLY A 597 -3.39 28.53 61.83
C GLY A 597 -3.05 29.11 60.47
N PRO A 598 -3.71 30.21 60.06
CA PRO A 598 -3.41 30.90 58.81
C PRO A 598 -2.13 31.72 58.93
N ILE A 599 -1.37 31.78 57.84
CA ILE A 599 -0.34 32.79 57.59
C ILE A 599 -0.76 33.63 56.37
N HIS A 600 -0.47 34.94 56.43
CA HIS A 600 -1.02 35.90 55.48
C HIS A 600 0.06 36.42 54.51
N LYS A 601 -0.36 36.79 53.28
CA LYS A 601 0.48 37.32 52.20
C LYS A 601 1.71 36.44 51.98
N THR A 602 1.49 35.16 51.89
CA THR A 602 2.56 34.18 51.76
C THR A 602 3.12 34.13 50.35
N HIS A 603 4.45 34.21 50.24
CA HIS A 603 5.19 33.82 49.08
C HIS A 603 6.25 32.82 49.49
N SER A 604 6.19 31.61 48.89
CA SER A 604 7.09 30.52 49.23
C SER A 604 7.65 29.91 47.94
N ILE A 605 8.95 29.67 47.91
CA ILE A 605 9.67 29.02 46.83
C ILE A 605 10.41 27.80 47.37
N LEU A 606 10.08 26.64 46.84
CA LEU A 606 10.83 25.40 47.05
C LEU A 606 11.60 25.08 45.79
N GLU A 607 12.92 24.93 45.88
CA GLU A 607 13.75 24.52 44.76
C GLU A 607 14.44 23.19 45.09
N PHE A 608 14.51 22.35 44.04
CA PHE A 608 15.16 21.03 44.07
C PHE A 608 16.34 21.09 43.13
N ASP A 609 17.56 20.79 43.66
CA ASP A 609 18.73 20.71 42.81
C ASP A 609 19.00 19.29 42.30
N ASP A 610 19.98 19.13 41.42
CA ASP A 610 20.31 17.84 40.80
C ASP A 610 20.94 16.85 41.81
N ALA A 611 21.41 17.33 42.98
CA ALA A 611 21.93 16.53 44.09
C ALA A 611 20.85 16.15 45.11
N ASN A 612 19.56 16.45 44.83
CA ASN A 612 18.41 16.27 45.69
C ASN A 612 18.38 17.15 46.98
N ASN A 613 19.18 18.23 47.02
CA ASN A 613 19.02 19.18 48.11
C ASN A 613 17.76 20.02 47.89
N VAL A 614 17.10 20.36 48.97
CA VAL A 614 15.90 21.22 48.96
C VAL A 614 16.24 22.55 49.62
N SER A 615 15.95 23.63 48.93
CA SER A 615 15.92 24.97 49.51
C SER A 615 14.50 25.49 49.59
N ILE A 616 14.14 26.06 50.71
CA ILE A 616 12.83 26.70 50.95
C ILE A 616 13.11 28.16 51.28
N ASP A 617 12.51 29.06 50.53
CA ASP A 617 12.45 30.49 50.80
C ASP A 617 11.00 30.84 51.12
N LEU A 618 10.72 31.32 52.30
CA LEU A 618 9.40 31.66 52.78
C LEU A 618 9.34 33.12 53.23
N SER A 619 8.39 33.89 52.72
CA SER A 619 8.07 35.24 53.14
C SER A 619 6.57 35.36 53.35
N SER A 620 6.15 35.83 54.52
CA SER A 620 4.77 36.15 54.89
C SER A 620 4.74 37.28 55.89
N ASP A 621 3.52 37.69 56.31
CA ASP A 621 3.36 38.71 57.37
C ASP A 621 3.85 38.17 58.74
N GLU A 622 3.81 36.83 58.95
CA GLU A 622 4.17 36.16 60.22
C GLU A 622 5.57 35.49 60.25
N ILE A 623 6.07 35.08 59.06
CA ILE A 623 7.29 34.25 58.97
C ILE A 623 8.16 34.75 57.83
N LEU A 624 9.45 34.95 58.09
CA LEU A 624 10.45 35.19 57.09
C LEU A 624 11.66 34.28 57.33
N GLY A 625 12.04 33.48 56.35
CA GLY A 625 13.17 32.57 56.53
C GLY A 625 13.61 31.80 55.30
N LYS A 626 14.85 31.29 55.33
CA LYS A 626 15.42 30.37 54.37
C LYS A 626 15.90 29.11 55.05
N LEU A 627 15.54 27.95 54.50
CA LEU A 627 15.99 26.65 54.94
C LEU A 627 16.65 25.94 53.80
N ARG A 628 17.76 25.28 54.06
CA ARG A 628 18.43 24.34 53.11
C ARG A 628 18.59 22.99 53.80
N TYR A 629 18.24 21.95 53.10
CA TYR A 629 18.30 20.57 53.58
C TYR A 629 18.98 19.68 52.53
#